data_4f021c51a2bc53e57e020a583a4345b9
#
_entry.id   4f021c51a2bc53e57e020a583a4345b9
#
_cell.length_a   1.000
_cell.length_b   1.000
_cell.length_c   1.000
_cell.angle_alpha   90.00
_cell.angle_beta   90.00
_cell.angle_gamma   90.00
#
_symmetry.space_group_name_H-M   'P 1'
#
loop_
_entity.id
_entity.type
_entity.pdbx_description
1 polymer ?
#
loop_
_entity_poly.entity_id
_entity_poly.type
_entity_poly.pdbx_seq_one_letter_code
_entity_poly.pdbx_strand_id
1 'polypeptide(L)'
;SQANIFPSLVFFWFLIFSVPTGMLMSRIGQKKTVLLSLIVTFASLLLPVFGDSYMLMLISFSLLGIGNALMQTSLNPLLSNIVRGDRLASSLTFGQFVKAIASFLAPYIAMWGATQTIPTFDLGWRILFPIYMIVAVIAILLLNVTQIKEEKEEGKPSTFGQCIALLGKPFILLSFIGIMCHVGIDVGTNTTAPKILMERLGMGLDDAAFATSLYFIFRTAGCFTGSFILRKMNAKSFFAISSFMM
;
A
#
# COMPACT_ATOMS: atom_id res chain seq x y z
N SER A 1 0.10 0.33 23.64
CA SER A 1 -0.34 -1.08 23.66
C SER A 1 0.50 -1.86 22.67
N GLN A 2 0.73 -3.15 22.94
CA GLN A 2 1.54 -4.03 22.07
C GLN A 2 0.97 -4.13 20.64
N ALA A 3 -0.32 -3.91 20.43
CA ALA A 3 -0.96 -3.92 19.12
C ALA A 3 -0.43 -2.85 18.15
N ASN A 4 0.07 -1.71 18.66
CA ASN A 4 0.62 -0.66 17.81
C ASN A 4 2.02 -1.01 17.24
N ILE A 5 2.67 -2.05 17.75
CA ILE A 5 3.97 -2.50 17.27
C ILE A 5 3.87 -3.04 15.83
N PHE A 6 2.81 -3.76 15.50
CA PHE A 6 2.65 -4.38 14.19
C PHE A 6 2.62 -3.36 13.02
N PRO A 7 1.77 -2.32 13.03
CA PRO A 7 1.82 -1.29 12.02
C PRO A 7 3.16 -0.56 11.96
N SER A 8 3.74 -0.24 13.13
CA SER A 8 5.04 0.44 13.20
C SER A 8 6.16 -0.41 12.58
N LEU A 9 6.11 -1.73 12.78
CA LEU A 9 7.08 -2.67 12.22
C LEU A 9 7.01 -2.72 10.69
N VAL A 10 5.80 -2.68 10.11
CA VAL A 10 5.61 -2.61 8.66
C VAL A 10 6.28 -1.35 8.09
N PHE A 11 6.06 -0.19 8.71
CA PHE A 11 6.68 1.07 8.26
C PHE A 11 8.18 1.12 8.48
N PHE A 12 8.68 0.52 9.57
CA PHE A 12 10.11 0.41 9.85
C PHE A 12 10.84 -0.38 8.74
N TRP A 13 10.32 -1.56 8.39
CA TRP A 13 10.89 -2.36 7.32
C TRP A 13 10.73 -1.72 5.95
N PHE A 14 9.62 -1.01 5.73
CA PHE A 14 9.42 -0.22 4.53
C PHE A 14 10.50 0.85 4.37
N LEU A 15 10.84 1.57 5.44
CA LEU A 15 11.90 2.59 5.44
C LEU A 15 13.27 1.97 5.08
N ILE A 16 13.62 0.84 5.70
CA ILE A 16 14.92 0.19 5.47
C ILE A 16 15.03 -0.36 4.04
N PHE A 17 13.98 -1.00 3.54
CA PHE A 17 14.02 -1.71 2.26
C PHE A 17 13.70 -0.84 1.04
N SER A 18 13.20 0.36 1.18
CA SER A 18 12.84 1.22 0.05
C SER A 18 14.03 1.53 -0.87
N VAL A 19 15.17 1.93 -0.32
CA VAL A 19 16.37 2.23 -1.11
C VAL A 19 17.01 0.96 -1.69
N PRO A 20 17.24 -0.10 -0.90
CA PRO A 20 17.71 -1.40 -1.45
C PRO A 20 16.82 -1.94 -2.56
N THR A 21 15.50 -1.75 -2.47
CA THR A 21 14.56 -2.16 -3.52
C THR A 21 14.80 -1.40 -4.83
N GLY A 22 15.01 -0.09 -4.78
CA GLY A 22 15.36 0.69 -5.96
C GLY A 22 16.64 0.18 -6.63
N MET A 23 17.65 -0.16 -5.83
CA MET A 23 18.90 -0.77 -6.33
C MET A 23 18.68 -2.19 -6.90
N LEU A 24 17.82 -2.98 -6.29
CA LEU A 24 17.46 -4.31 -6.76
C LEU A 24 16.71 -4.21 -8.09
N MET A 25 15.74 -3.30 -8.18
CA MET A 25 14.94 -3.05 -9.37
C MET A 25 15.81 -2.68 -10.59
N SER A 26 16.87 -1.88 -10.40
CA SER A 26 17.81 -1.53 -11.47
C SER A 26 18.63 -2.74 -11.97
N ARG A 27 18.77 -3.80 -11.15
CA ARG A 27 19.53 -5.02 -11.51
C ARG A 27 18.65 -6.08 -12.18
N ILE A 28 17.49 -6.39 -11.57
CA ILE A 28 16.65 -7.51 -12.02
C ILE A 28 15.46 -7.09 -12.88
N GLY A 29 15.19 -5.78 -12.96
CA GLY A 29 14.06 -5.20 -13.67
C GLY A 29 12.83 -4.99 -12.78
N GLN A 30 11.90 -4.17 -13.28
CA GLN A 30 10.72 -3.74 -12.53
C GLN A 30 9.71 -4.89 -12.35
N LYS A 31 9.38 -5.61 -13.43
CA LYS A 31 8.43 -6.74 -13.40
C LYS A 31 8.88 -7.82 -12.43
N LYS A 32 10.15 -8.21 -12.47
CA LYS A 32 10.69 -9.24 -11.57
C LYS A 32 10.66 -8.77 -10.11
N THR A 33 10.91 -7.49 -9.84
CA THR A 33 10.83 -6.93 -8.50
C THR A 33 9.39 -6.94 -7.98
N VAL A 34 8.39 -6.61 -8.83
CA VAL A 34 6.96 -6.72 -8.46
C VAL A 34 6.59 -8.19 -8.20
N LEU A 35 7.03 -9.13 -9.03
CA LEU A 35 6.79 -10.56 -8.79
C LEU A 35 7.40 -11.01 -7.46
N LEU A 36 8.64 -10.60 -7.16
CA LEU A 36 9.28 -10.89 -5.88
C LEU A 36 8.48 -10.31 -4.70
N SER A 37 7.95 -9.10 -4.83
CA SER A 37 7.12 -8.49 -3.79
C SER A 37 5.86 -9.30 -3.52
N LEU A 38 5.19 -9.79 -4.56
CA LEU A 38 3.99 -10.64 -4.43
C LEU A 38 4.32 -11.97 -3.75
N ILE A 39 5.47 -12.58 -4.07
CA ILE A 39 5.93 -13.82 -3.42
C ILE A 39 6.22 -13.58 -1.94
N VAL A 40 6.94 -12.50 -1.60
CA VAL A 40 7.23 -12.14 -0.20
C VAL A 40 5.95 -11.83 0.57
N THR A 41 5.02 -11.11 -0.04
CA THR A 41 3.70 -10.82 0.55
C THR A 41 2.90 -12.11 0.75
N PHE A 42 2.87 -13.01 -0.22
CA PHE A 42 2.22 -14.31 -0.08
C PHE A 42 2.81 -15.11 1.09
N ALA A 43 4.14 -15.18 1.19
CA ALA A 43 4.81 -15.83 2.30
C ALA A 43 4.48 -15.19 3.66
N SER A 44 4.37 -13.87 3.71
CA SER A 44 3.97 -13.16 4.93
C SER A 44 2.55 -13.50 5.38
N LEU A 45 1.61 -13.61 4.42
CA LEU A 45 0.21 -13.94 4.70
C LEU A 45 0.00 -15.41 5.09
N LEU A 46 0.93 -16.29 4.71
CA LEU A 46 0.88 -17.71 5.02
C LEU A 46 1.11 -17.97 6.52
N LEU A 47 2.00 -17.21 7.16
CA LEU A 47 2.39 -17.43 8.56
C LEU A 47 1.21 -17.36 9.55
N PRO A 48 0.31 -16.36 9.51
CA PRO A 48 -0.83 -16.27 10.42
C PRO A 48 -1.87 -17.38 10.23
N VAL A 49 -1.84 -18.08 9.10
CA VAL A 49 -2.74 -19.23 8.86
C VAL A 49 -2.36 -20.41 9.76
N PHE A 50 -1.06 -20.61 10.02
CA PHE A 50 -0.58 -21.71 10.86
C PHE A 50 -0.74 -21.46 12.37
N GLY A 51 -0.90 -20.22 12.80
CA GLY A 51 -1.07 -19.90 14.21
C GLY A 51 -1.16 -18.40 14.47
N ASP A 52 -1.55 -18.07 15.71
CA ASP A 52 -1.71 -16.70 16.22
C ASP A 52 -0.63 -16.32 17.26
N SER A 53 0.48 -17.07 17.28
CA SER A 53 1.61 -16.77 18.15
C SER A 53 2.14 -15.36 17.86
N TYR A 54 2.45 -14.62 18.93
CA TYR A 54 3.02 -13.28 18.84
C TYR A 54 4.27 -13.21 17.93
N MET A 55 5.14 -14.22 18.01
CA MET A 55 6.34 -14.32 17.16
C MET A 55 5.98 -14.54 15.68
N LEU A 56 5.01 -15.38 15.38
CA LEU A 56 4.55 -15.60 14.00
C LEU A 56 3.98 -14.30 13.42
N MET A 57 3.20 -13.57 14.20
CA MET A 57 2.67 -12.26 13.79
C MET A 57 3.79 -11.24 13.57
N LEU A 58 4.79 -11.17 14.45
CA LEU A 58 5.94 -10.28 14.28
C LEU A 58 6.69 -10.57 12.97
N ILE A 59 6.98 -11.83 12.68
CA ILE A 59 7.66 -12.24 11.45
C ILE A 59 6.78 -11.94 10.22
N SER A 60 5.49 -12.26 10.29
CA SER A 60 4.52 -11.96 9.22
C SER A 60 4.47 -10.49 8.87
N PHE A 61 4.27 -9.61 9.86
CA PHE A 61 4.21 -8.17 9.63
C PHE A 61 5.56 -7.56 9.20
N SER A 62 6.68 -8.15 9.62
CA SER A 62 8.01 -7.79 9.13
C SER A 62 8.14 -8.11 7.63
N LEU A 63 7.81 -9.31 7.22
CA LEU A 63 7.83 -9.72 5.82
C LEU A 63 6.82 -8.90 4.99
N LEU A 64 5.65 -8.59 5.56
CA LEU A 64 4.65 -7.73 4.91
C LEU A 64 5.22 -6.33 4.66
N GLY A 65 5.98 -5.76 5.59
CA GLY A 65 6.65 -4.48 5.42
C GLY A 65 7.69 -4.51 4.30
N ILE A 66 8.49 -5.57 4.23
CA ILE A 66 9.45 -5.79 3.15
C ILE A 66 8.73 -5.94 1.80
N GLY A 67 7.71 -6.79 1.73
CA GLY A 67 6.89 -6.98 0.51
C GLY A 67 6.25 -5.68 0.04
N ASN A 68 5.74 -4.87 0.97
CA ASN A 68 5.16 -3.56 0.67
C ASN A 68 6.20 -2.57 0.12
N ALA A 69 7.41 -2.54 0.67
CA ALA A 69 8.52 -1.74 0.16
C ALA A 69 8.88 -2.13 -1.29
N LEU A 70 9.03 -3.42 -1.54
CA LEU A 70 9.28 -3.97 -2.87
C LEU A 70 8.17 -3.58 -3.86
N MET A 71 6.91 -3.74 -3.46
CA MET A 71 5.76 -3.44 -4.30
C MET A 71 5.67 -1.95 -4.65
N GLN A 72 5.67 -1.08 -3.66
CA GLN A 72 5.44 0.35 -3.88
C GLN A 72 6.58 1.01 -4.65
N THR A 73 7.82 0.58 -4.43
CA THR A 73 8.98 1.13 -5.14
C THR A 73 9.03 0.69 -6.60
N SER A 74 8.55 -0.51 -6.93
CA SER A 74 8.66 -1.06 -8.30
C SER A 74 7.38 -0.93 -9.13
N LEU A 75 6.20 -0.91 -8.52
CA LEU A 75 4.93 -0.89 -9.24
C LEU A 75 4.68 0.43 -9.97
N ASN A 76 4.99 1.57 -9.34
CA ASN A 76 4.79 2.87 -9.96
C ASN A 76 5.70 3.09 -11.19
N PRO A 77 7.01 2.79 -11.16
CA PRO A 77 7.86 2.81 -12.35
C PRO A 77 7.38 1.82 -13.42
N LEU A 78 6.98 0.60 -13.04
CA LEU A 78 6.46 -0.39 -13.98
C LEU A 78 5.22 0.15 -14.71
N LEU A 79 4.30 0.78 -13.98
CA LEU A 79 3.11 1.38 -14.58
C LEU A 79 3.47 2.56 -15.50
N SER A 80 4.46 3.38 -15.12
CA SER A 80 4.92 4.50 -15.94
C SER A 80 5.56 4.08 -17.26
N ASN A 81 6.13 2.88 -17.32
CA ASN A 81 6.67 2.31 -18.57
C ASN A 81 5.58 1.79 -19.51
N ILE A 82 4.44 1.35 -18.94
CA ILE A 82 3.32 0.82 -19.72
C ILE A 82 2.40 1.95 -20.19
N VAL A 83 2.11 2.90 -19.28
CA VAL A 83 1.18 4.01 -19.51
C VAL A 83 1.97 5.30 -19.56
N ARG A 84 2.07 5.89 -20.75
CA ARG A 84 2.82 7.14 -20.98
C ARG A 84 1.88 8.35 -21.10
N GLY A 85 2.42 9.53 -20.81
CA GLY A 85 1.76 10.82 -21.03
C GLY A 85 0.62 11.08 -20.05
N ASP A 86 -0.40 11.78 -20.55
CA ASP A 86 -1.50 12.34 -19.73
C ASP A 86 -2.37 11.30 -19.02
N ARG A 87 -2.32 10.03 -19.46
CA ARG A 87 -3.09 8.95 -18.85
C ARG A 87 -2.42 8.33 -17.63
N LEU A 88 -1.14 8.60 -17.38
CA LEU A 88 -0.40 8.00 -16.27
C LEU A 88 -1.01 8.40 -14.92
N ALA A 89 -1.27 9.68 -14.70
CA ALA A 89 -1.85 10.18 -13.45
C ALA A 89 -3.23 9.55 -13.18
N SER A 90 -4.08 9.47 -14.21
CA SER A 90 -5.39 8.81 -14.12
C SER A 90 -5.27 7.32 -13.76
N SER A 91 -4.33 6.60 -14.37
CA SER A 91 -4.13 5.17 -14.12
C SER A 91 -3.58 4.90 -12.72
N LEU A 92 -2.65 5.73 -12.22
CA LEU A 92 -2.15 5.67 -10.85
C LEU A 92 -3.27 5.93 -9.84
N THR A 93 -4.11 6.94 -10.10
CA THR A 93 -5.26 7.27 -9.23
C THR A 93 -6.31 6.17 -9.24
N PHE A 94 -6.54 5.53 -10.40
CA PHE A 94 -7.42 4.36 -10.47
C PHE A 94 -6.87 3.17 -9.67
N GLY A 95 -5.56 2.96 -9.67
CA GLY A 95 -4.92 1.96 -8.79
C GLY A 95 -5.18 2.25 -7.30
N GLN A 96 -5.14 3.52 -6.88
CA GLN A 96 -5.49 3.92 -5.51
C GLN A 96 -6.96 3.70 -5.18
N PHE A 97 -7.88 3.87 -6.15
CA PHE A 97 -9.29 3.53 -6.00
C PHE A 97 -9.48 2.04 -5.69
N VAL A 98 -8.84 1.14 -6.45
CA VAL A 98 -8.90 -0.30 -6.20
C VAL A 98 -8.34 -0.65 -4.81
N LYS A 99 -7.21 -0.03 -4.43
CA LYS A 99 -6.62 -0.18 -3.09
C LYS A 99 -7.57 0.29 -1.98
N ALA A 100 -8.27 1.40 -2.19
CA ALA A 100 -9.22 1.93 -1.22
C ALA A 100 -10.43 1.00 -1.00
N ILE A 101 -10.94 0.36 -2.06
CA ILE A 101 -11.99 -0.67 -1.94
C ILE A 101 -11.50 -1.84 -1.09
N ALA A 102 -10.30 -2.37 -1.36
CA ALA A 102 -9.73 -3.46 -0.58
C ALA A 102 -9.56 -3.09 0.90
N SER A 103 -9.11 -1.86 1.18
CA SER A 103 -8.96 -1.35 2.56
C SER A 103 -10.31 -1.18 3.26
N PHE A 104 -11.35 -0.77 2.53
CA PHE A 104 -12.73 -0.67 3.05
C PHE A 104 -13.31 -2.05 3.39
N LEU A 105 -13.09 -3.05 2.55
CA LEU A 105 -13.63 -4.39 2.74
C LEU A 105 -12.92 -5.19 3.83
N ALA A 106 -11.64 -4.90 4.11
CA ALA A 106 -10.83 -5.67 5.04
C ALA A 106 -11.45 -5.81 6.46
N PRO A 107 -11.91 -4.73 7.13
CA PRO A 107 -12.54 -4.83 8.44
C PRO A 107 -13.82 -5.68 8.43
N TYR A 108 -14.63 -5.55 7.37
CA TYR A 108 -15.87 -6.32 7.23
C TYR A 108 -15.61 -7.81 7.05
N ILE A 109 -14.63 -8.18 6.22
CA ILE A 109 -14.23 -9.57 6.04
C ILE A 109 -13.73 -10.16 7.36
N ALA A 110 -12.90 -9.41 8.11
CA ALA A 110 -12.42 -9.83 9.41
C ALA A 110 -13.55 -10.01 10.43
N MET A 111 -14.51 -9.09 10.44
CA MET A 111 -15.69 -9.15 11.31
C MET A 111 -16.59 -10.35 10.94
N TRP A 112 -16.88 -10.56 9.67
CA TRP A 112 -17.69 -11.70 9.20
C TRP A 112 -17.00 -13.04 9.52
N GLY A 113 -15.66 -13.07 9.45
CA GLY A 113 -14.89 -14.21 9.87
C GLY A 113 -14.97 -14.45 11.38
N ALA A 114 -14.87 -13.39 12.20
CA ALA A 114 -14.96 -13.48 13.65
C ALA A 114 -16.35 -13.93 14.12
N THR A 115 -17.42 -13.47 13.45
CA THR A 115 -18.81 -13.84 13.75
C THR A 115 -19.26 -15.12 13.06
N GLN A 116 -18.38 -15.81 12.35
CA GLN A 116 -18.69 -17.02 11.57
C GLN A 116 -19.83 -16.85 10.53
N THR A 117 -20.04 -15.63 10.08
CA THR A 117 -21.04 -15.33 9.03
C THR A 117 -20.63 -15.92 7.68
N ILE A 118 -19.33 -16.11 7.46
CA ILE A 118 -18.74 -16.79 6.29
C ILE A 118 -18.04 -18.08 6.73
N PRO A 119 -17.87 -19.08 5.85
CA PRO A 119 -17.10 -20.28 6.16
C PRO A 119 -15.66 -19.94 6.52
N THR A 120 -15.24 -20.25 7.76
CA THR A 120 -13.94 -19.80 8.28
C THR A 120 -12.91 -20.91 8.42
N PHE A 121 -13.33 -22.19 8.32
CA PHE A 121 -12.45 -23.36 8.54
C PHE A 121 -11.65 -23.23 9.87
N ASP A 122 -12.32 -22.79 10.94
CA ASP A 122 -11.76 -22.53 12.27
C ASP A 122 -10.73 -21.40 12.37
N LEU A 123 -10.54 -20.62 11.30
CA LEU A 123 -9.62 -19.48 11.28
C LEU A 123 -10.20 -18.19 11.93
N GLY A 124 -11.52 -18.10 12.08
CA GLY A 124 -12.16 -16.89 12.60
C GLY A 124 -11.80 -15.64 11.75
N TRP A 125 -11.38 -14.54 12.39
CA TRP A 125 -10.95 -13.32 11.69
C TRP A 125 -9.73 -13.54 10.77
N ARG A 126 -8.93 -14.58 11.00
CA ARG A 126 -7.75 -14.91 10.18
C ARG A 126 -8.11 -15.37 8.76
N ILE A 127 -9.39 -15.59 8.46
CA ILE A 127 -9.84 -15.92 7.09
C ILE A 127 -9.44 -14.84 6.07
N LEU A 128 -9.16 -13.62 6.52
CA LEU A 128 -8.67 -12.53 5.70
C LEU A 128 -7.36 -12.89 4.98
N PHE A 129 -6.47 -13.62 5.65
CA PHE A 129 -5.16 -13.99 5.08
C PHE A 129 -5.29 -14.94 3.87
N PRO A 130 -6.01 -16.07 3.95
CA PRO A 130 -6.27 -16.91 2.77
C PRO A 130 -6.94 -16.19 1.62
N ILE A 131 -7.88 -15.29 1.89
CA ILE A 131 -8.53 -14.50 0.83
C ILE A 131 -7.50 -13.64 0.10
N TYR A 132 -6.64 -12.94 0.82
CA TYR A 132 -5.57 -12.14 0.21
C TYR A 132 -4.49 -12.99 -0.47
N MET A 133 -4.22 -14.21 0.03
CA MET A 133 -3.33 -15.15 -0.64
C MET A 133 -3.87 -15.56 -2.02
N ILE A 134 -5.16 -15.84 -2.14
CA ILE A 134 -5.80 -16.14 -3.44
C ILE A 134 -5.62 -14.96 -4.41
N VAL A 135 -5.88 -13.73 -3.94
CA VAL A 135 -5.67 -12.53 -4.74
C VAL A 135 -4.21 -12.37 -5.16
N ALA A 136 -3.26 -12.65 -4.27
CA ALA A 136 -1.83 -12.60 -4.59
C ALA A 136 -1.44 -13.66 -5.64
N VAL A 137 -1.96 -14.89 -5.56
CA VAL A 137 -1.72 -15.94 -6.56
C VAL A 137 -2.27 -15.51 -7.92
N ILE A 138 -3.50 -14.99 -7.97
CA ILE A 138 -4.10 -14.48 -9.21
C ILE A 138 -3.23 -13.37 -9.79
N ALA A 139 -2.76 -12.42 -8.97
CA ALA A 139 -1.90 -11.34 -9.41
C ALA A 139 -0.54 -11.85 -9.95
N ILE A 140 0.06 -12.85 -9.30
CA ILE A 140 1.30 -13.48 -9.77
C ILE A 140 1.07 -14.14 -11.14
N LEU A 141 0.00 -14.90 -11.31
CA LEU A 141 -0.31 -15.58 -12.56
C LEU A 141 -0.56 -14.57 -13.68
N LEU A 142 -1.39 -13.55 -13.46
CA LEU A 142 -1.68 -12.50 -14.43
C LEU A 142 -0.41 -11.75 -14.84
N LEU A 143 0.42 -11.37 -13.88
CA LEU A 143 1.65 -10.65 -14.18
C LEU A 143 2.68 -11.52 -14.91
N ASN A 144 2.74 -12.82 -14.63
CA ASN A 144 3.62 -13.75 -15.35
C ASN A 144 3.23 -13.87 -16.84
N VAL A 145 1.94 -14.06 -17.11
CA VAL A 145 1.41 -14.20 -18.48
C VAL A 145 1.54 -12.89 -19.28
N THR A 146 1.44 -11.75 -18.62
CA THR A 146 1.52 -10.44 -19.27
C THR A 146 2.93 -10.16 -19.75
N GLN A 147 3.11 -10.03 -21.06
CA GLN A 147 4.39 -9.63 -21.65
C GLN A 147 4.58 -8.12 -21.53
N ILE A 148 5.48 -7.69 -20.66
CA ILE A 148 5.84 -6.29 -20.48
C ILE A 148 7.24 -6.09 -21.02
N LYS A 149 7.37 -5.19 -22.01
CA LYS A 149 8.68 -4.74 -22.49
C LYS A 149 9.20 -3.71 -21.50
N GLU A 150 10.19 -4.09 -20.70
CA GLU A 150 10.90 -3.16 -19.84
C GLU A 150 11.99 -2.45 -20.64
N GLU A 151 12.05 -1.13 -20.55
CA GLU A 151 13.23 -0.40 -21.00
C GLU A 151 14.35 -0.72 -20.00
N LYS A 152 15.37 -1.44 -20.44
CA LYS A 152 16.56 -1.64 -19.62
C LYS A 152 17.21 -0.27 -19.45
N GLU A 153 17.34 0.17 -18.22
CA GLU A 153 18.21 1.31 -17.93
C GLU A 153 19.64 0.92 -18.31
N GLU A 154 20.13 1.50 -19.39
CA GLU A 154 21.54 1.40 -19.81
C GLU A 154 22.38 2.25 -18.86
N GLY A 155 22.74 1.70 -17.70
CA GLY A 155 23.55 2.39 -16.72
C GLY A 155 24.13 1.46 -15.66
N LYS A 156 25.21 1.90 -15.02
CA LYS A 156 25.72 1.22 -13.82
C LYS A 156 24.68 1.30 -12.70
N PRO A 157 24.45 0.22 -11.95
CA PRO A 157 23.53 0.24 -10.81
C PRO A 157 23.89 1.38 -9.86
N SER A 158 22.89 2.17 -9.47
CA SER A 158 23.10 3.29 -8.55
C SER A 158 23.61 2.79 -7.21
N THR A 159 24.57 3.50 -6.64
CA THR A 159 25.10 3.22 -5.30
C THR A 159 24.19 3.84 -4.25
N PHE A 160 24.10 3.25 -3.06
CA PHE A 160 23.31 3.77 -1.94
C PHE A 160 23.59 5.25 -1.64
N GLY A 161 24.88 5.64 -1.65
CA GLY A 161 25.27 7.04 -1.47
C GLY A 161 24.75 7.98 -2.56
N GLN A 162 24.69 7.53 -3.81
CA GLN A 162 24.09 8.30 -4.90
C GLN A 162 22.59 8.49 -4.74
N CYS A 163 21.87 7.47 -4.23
CA CYS A 163 20.45 7.59 -3.94
C CYS A 163 20.19 8.63 -2.84
N ILE A 164 20.97 8.63 -1.79
CA ILE A 164 20.87 9.64 -0.71
C ILE A 164 21.27 11.03 -1.21
N ALA A 165 22.30 11.14 -2.04
CA ALA A 165 22.74 12.41 -2.62
C ALA A 165 21.65 13.09 -3.47
N LEU A 166 20.67 12.33 -4.00
CA LEU A 166 19.51 12.90 -4.71
C LEU A 166 18.65 13.80 -3.81
N LEU A 167 18.63 13.56 -2.50
CA LEU A 167 17.90 14.43 -1.54
C LEU A 167 18.54 15.83 -1.45
N GLY A 168 19.76 16.01 -1.92
CA GLY A 168 20.37 17.33 -2.08
C GLY A 168 19.73 18.18 -3.18
N LYS A 169 18.92 17.62 -4.05
CA LYS A 169 18.18 18.38 -5.07
C LYS A 169 16.87 18.91 -4.48
N PRO A 170 16.61 20.24 -4.51
CA PRO A 170 15.44 20.85 -3.85
C PRO A 170 14.10 20.23 -4.29
N PHE A 171 13.94 19.94 -5.57
CA PHE A 171 12.72 19.33 -6.11
C PHE A 171 12.46 17.94 -5.50
N ILE A 172 13.50 17.12 -5.36
CA ILE A 172 13.40 15.76 -4.81
C ILE A 172 13.12 15.82 -3.31
N LEU A 173 13.81 16.72 -2.60
CA LEU A 173 13.60 16.93 -1.17
C LEU A 173 12.18 17.40 -0.87
N LEU A 174 11.66 18.38 -1.61
CA LEU A 174 10.28 18.86 -1.45
C LEU A 174 9.25 17.78 -1.77
N SER A 175 9.49 16.99 -2.81
CA SER A 175 8.62 15.85 -3.15
C SER A 175 8.64 14.79 -2.05
N PHE A 176 9.81 14.49 -1.50
CA PHE A 176 9.97 13.56 -0.37
C PHE A 176 9.19 14.04 0.87
N ILE A 177 9.36 15.32 1.25
CA ILE A 177 8.64 15.92 2.38
C ILE A 177 7.12 15.90 2.12
N GLY A 178 6.68 16.24 0.90
CA GLY A 178 5.26 16.23 0.52
C GLY A 178 4.63 14.83 0.67
N ILE A 179 5.31 13.79 0.19
CA ILE A 179 4.85 12.39 0.35
C ILE A 179 4.84 11.99 1.82
N MET A 180 5.87 12.35 2.58
CA MET A 180 5.95 12.05 4.00
C MET A 180 4.79 12.67 4.79
N CYS A 181 4.48 13.95 4.53
CA CYS A 181 3.34 14.62 5.15
C CYS A 181 2.01 13.99 4.75
N HIS A 182 1.83 13.68 3.46
CA HIS A 182 0.61 13.02 2.96
C HIS A 182 0.36 11.67 3.63
N VAL A 183 1.38 10.81 3.67
CA VAL A 183 1.28 9.49 4.31
C VAL A 183 1.08 9.64 5.82
N GLY A 184 1.74 10.62 6.45
CA GLY A 184 1.57 10.93 7.87
C GLY A 184 0.13 11.32 8.23
N ILE A 185 -0.50 12.15 7.41
CA ILE A 185 -1.91 12.53 7.57
C ILE A 185 -2.84 11.33 7.36
N ASP A 186 -2.62 10.55 6.28
CA ASP A 186 -3.43 9.38 5.94
C ASP A 186 -3.42 8.35 7.08
N VAL A 187 -2.24 7.94 7.52
CA VAL A 187 -2.08 6.96 8.61
C VAL A 187 -2.51 7.53 9.95
N GLY A 188 -2.13 8.78 10.24
CA GLY A 188 -2.48 9.48 11.47
C GLY A 188 -4.00 9.58 11.66
N THR A 189 -4.72 10.01 10.64
CA THR A 189 -6.19 10.11 10.68
C THR A 189 -6.82 8.74 10.96
N ASN A 190 -6.41 7.70 10.21
CA ASN A 190 -6.99 6.36 10.34
C ASN A 190 -6.70 5.70 11.68
N THR A 191 -5.57 6.00 12.31
CA THR A 191 -5.22 5.41 13.61
C THR A 191 -5.72 6.22 14.79
N THR A 192 -5.86 7.53 14.63
CA THR A 192 -6.16 8.45 15.75
C THR A 192 -7.66 8.73 15.86
N ALA A 193 -8.38 8.85 14.73
CA ALA A 193 -9.81 9.18 14.76
C ALA A 193 -10.63 8.20 15.60
N PRO A 194 -10.54 6.87 15.44
CA PRO A 194 -11.28 5.94 16.29
C PRO A 194 -10.93 6.08 17.78
N LYS A 195 -9.65 6.30 18.10
CA LYS A 195 -9.20 6.47 19.48
C LYS A 195 -9.79 7.72 20.14
N ILE A 196 -9.81 8.84 19.41
CA ILE A 196 -10.41 10.10 19.91
C ILE A 196 -11.90 9.90 20.18
N LEU A 197 -12.62 9.22 19.28
CA LEU A 197 -14.05 8.96 19.46
C LEU A 197 -14.31 8.09 20.70
N MET A 198 -13.50 7.06 20.92
CA MET A 198 -13.60 6.22 22.11
C MET A 198 -13.23 6.98 23.41
N GLU A 199 -12.11 7.71 23.40
CA GLU A 199 -11.56 8.34 24.59
C GLU A 199 -12.28 9.65 24.98
N ARG A 200 -12.72 10.43 23.99
CA ARG A 200 -13.34 11.75 24.22
C ARG A 200 -14.87 11.72 24.26
N LEU A 201 -15.47 10.85 23.44
CA LEU A 201 -16.93 10.78 23.32
C LEU A 201 -17.51 9.52 23.98
N GLY A 202 -16.67 8.62 24.50
CA GLY A 202 -17.12 7.37 25.14
C GLY A 202 -17.83 6.41 24.18
N MET A 203 -17.58 6.53 22.87
CA MET A 203 -18.21 5.66 21.86
C MET A 203 -17.71 4.23 21.98
N GLY A 204 -18.58 3.28 21.70
CA GLY A 204 -18.21 1.86 21.58
C GLY A 204 -17.20 1.62 20.48
N LEU A 205 -16.51 0.47 20.54
CA LEU A 205 -15.49 0.10 19.53
C LEU A 205 -16.07 0.04 18.11
N ASP A 206 -17.29 -0.50 17.98
CA ASP A 206 -17.97 -0.66 16.68
C ASP A 206 -18.36 0.69 16.08
N ASP A 207 -18.88 1.60 16.89
CA ASP A 207 -19.24 2.96 16.45
C ASP A 207 -17.99 3.78 16.11
N ALA A 208 -16.92 3.65 16.89
CA ALA A 208 -15.66 4.33 16.62
C ALA A 208 -14.97 3.82 15.33
N ALA A 209 -15.11 2.53 15.00
CA ALA A 209 -14.61 1.94 13.78
C ALA A 209 -15.31 2.52 12.52
N PHE A 210 -16.54 3.03 12.67
CA PHE A 210 -17.26 3.68 11.56
C PHE A 210 -16.53 4.92 11.03
N ALA A 211 -15.77 5.64 11.87
CA ALA A 211 -14.96 6.78 11.42
C ALA A 211 -13.93 6.38 10.36
N THR A 212 -13.26 5.24 10.54
CA THR A 212 -12.31 4.70 9.55
C THR A 212 -13.03 4.27 8.26
N SER A 213 -14.20 3.65 8.39
CA SER A 213 -15.01 3.26 7.24
C SER A 213 -15.47 4.47 6.44
N LEU A 214 -15.90 5.54 7.11
CA LEU A 214 -16.32 6.80 6.49
C LEU A 214 -15.14 7.44 5.71
N TYR A 215 -13.95 7.46 6.30
CA TYR A 215 -12.75 7.92 5.63
C TYR A 215 -12.50 7.15 4.33
N PHE A 216 -12.57 5.81 4.35
CA PHE A 216 -12.33 5.00 3.15
C PHE A 216 -13.44 5.13 2.10
N ILE A 217 -14.70 5.40 2.50
CA ILE A 217 -15.78 5.72 1.55
C ILE A 217 -15.43 6.99 0.77
N PHE A 218 -15.09 8.08 1.45
CA PHE A 218 -14.72 9.34 0.79
C PHE A 218 -13.43 9.22 -0.01
N ARG A 219 -12.44 8.48 0.50
CA ARG A 219 -11.22 8.19 -0.25
C ARG A 219 -11.51 7.43 -1.54
N THR A 220 -12.36 6.41 -1.48
CA THR A 220 -12.77 5.61 -2.64
C THR A 220 -13.48 6.48 -3.67
N ALA A 221 -14.46 7.27 -3.24
CA ALA A 221 -15.19 8.20 -4.11
C ALA A 221 -14.26 9.26 -4.73
N GLY A 222 -13.35 9.84 -3.93
CA GLY A 222 -12.37 10.82 -4.39
C GLY A 222 -11.38 10.25 -5.39
N CYS A 223 -10.84 9.04 -5.16
CA CYS A 223 -9.96 8.38 -6.12
C CYS A 223 -10.68 8.00 -7.40
N PHE A 224 -11.93 7.54 -7.32
CA PHE A 224 -12.74 7.25 -8.49
C PHE A 224 -12.99 8.49 -9.34
N THR A 225 -13.56 9.52 -8.76
CA THR A 225 -13.85 10.79 -9.46
C THR A 225 -12.58 11.47 -9.97
N GLY A 226 -11.52 11.49 -9.16
CA GLY A 226 -10.21 12.03 -9.51
C GLY A 226 -9.59 11.32 -10.72
N SER A 227 -9.74 10.01 -10.82
CA SER A 227 -9.27 9.24 -11.98
C SER A 227 -9.94 9.70 -13.29
N PHE A 228 -11.23 10.01 -13.27
CA PHE A 228 -11.93 10.52 -14.45
C PHE A 228 -11.60 11.99 -14.75
N ILE A 229 -11.48 12.82 -13.72
CA ILE A 229 -11.12 14.24 -13.88
C ILE A 229 -9.71 14.36 -14.49
N LEU A 230 -8.75 13.53 -14.04
CA LEU A 230 -7.38 13.53 -14.55
C LEU A 230 -7.25 13.05 -16.01
N ARG A 231 -8.30 12.48 -16.60
CA ARG A 231 -8.34 12.20 -18.05
C ARG A 231 -8.57 13.45 -18.88
N LYS A 232 -9.20 14.47 -18.30
CA LYS A 232 -9.61 15.72 -19.00
C LYS A 232 -8.84 16.94 -18.53
N MET A 233 -8.23 16.89 -17.36
CA MET A 233 -7.57 18.00 -16.69
C MET A 233 -6.09 17.73 -16.50
N ASN A 234 -5.26 18.75 -16.65
CA ASN A 234 -3.83 18.65 -16.41
C ASN A 234 -3.56 18.30 -14.93
N ALA A 235 -2.68 17.32 -14.71
CA ALA A 235 -2.32 16.85 -13.37
C ALA A 235 -1.78 17.97 -12.45
N LYS A 236 -1.04 18.94 -12.99
CA LYS A 236 -0.53 20.09 -12.21
C LYS A 236 -1.67 20.97 -11.69
N SER A 237 -2.67 21.29 -12.53
CA SER A 237 -3.83 22.09 -12.13
C SER A 237 -4.70 21.36 -11.12
N PHE A 238 -4.93 20.07 -11.35
CA PHE A 238 -5.66 19.23 -10.41
C PHE A 238 -4.98 19.16 -9.04
N PHE A 239 -3.66 18.97 -9.01
CA PHE A 239 -2.87 18.95 -7.78
C PHE A 239 -2.95 20.30 -7.04
N ALA A 240 -2.80 21.43 -7.76
CA ALA A 240 -2.87 22.75 -7.15
C ALA A 240 -4.25 23.02 -6.51
N ILE A 241 -5.34 22.69 -7.20
CA ILE A 241 -6.71 22.85 -6.68
C ILE A 241 -6.91 21.94 -5.45
N SER A 242 -6.54 20.67 -5.55
CA SER A 242 -6.70 19.71 -4.44
C SER A 242 -5.89 20.12 -3.21
N SER A 243 -4.67 20.63 -3.40
CA SER A 243 -3.83 21.11 -2.30
C SER A 243 -4.37 22.39 -1.64
N PHE A 244 -5.04 23.26 -2.43
CA PHE A 244 -5.68 24.45 -1.89
C PHE A 244 -6.97 24.14 -1.10
N MET A 245 -7.69 23.08 -1.51
CA MET A 245 -8.92 22.64 -0.84
C MET A 245 -8.66 21.84 0.46
N MET A 246 -7.44 21.41 0.69
CA MET A 246 -7.00 20.65 1.88
C MET A 246 -6.71 21.58 3.07
#